data_3733a3165903e056c2863652eeb99aaa
#
_entry.id   3733a3165903e056c2863652eeb99aaa
#
_cell.length_a   1.000
_cell.length_b   1.000
_cell.length_c   1.000
_cell.angle_alpha   90.00
_cell.angle_beta   90.00
_cell.angle_gamma   90.00
#
_symmetry.space_group_name_H-M   'P 1'
#
loop_
_entity.id
_entity.type
_entity.pdbx_description
1 polymer ?
#
loop_
_entity_poly.entity_id
_entity_poly.type
_entity_poly.pdbx_seq_one_letter_code
_entity_poly.pdbx_strand_id
1 'polypeptide(L)'
;MIKLEKKESIYFLIMDADENRWNTTFVRKLSELLDEIESDDGPGALITSSTNPKFFSNGLDLDWIQDPENHPEGGSRDEFGQEFMHLMGRFITLSIPTVCAINGHAFGAGFM
;
A
#
# COMPACT_ATOMS: atom_id res chain seq x y z
N MET A 1 11.13 2.15 0.82
CA MET A 1 10.92 0.71 1.11
C MET A 1 9.71 0.52 1.99
N ILE A 2 9.05 -0.61 1.88
CA ILE A 2 7.89 -0.93 2.72
C ILE A 2 8.26 -2.16 3.54
N LYS A 3 7.99 -2.13 4.83
CA LYS A 3 8.36 -3.19 5.76
C LYS A 3 7.15 -3.75 6.47
N LEU A 4 7.19 -5.03 6.79
CA LEU A 4 6.21 -5.68 7.65
C LEU A 4 6.94 -6.24 8.87
N GLU A 5 6.49 -5.83 10.06
CA GLU A 5 6.98 -6.34 11.32
C GLU A 5 5.83 -6.94 12.10
N LYS A 6 6.10 -7.96 12.90
CA LYS A 6 5.11 -8.56 13.78
C LYS A 6 5.61 -8.53 15.21
N LYS A 7 4.77 -8.04 16.12
CA LYS A 7 5.04 -8.07 17.55
C LYS A 7 3.82 -8.63 18.26
N GLU A 8 3.97 -9.80 18.86
CA GLU A 8 2.85 -10.56 19.43
C GLU A 8 1.82 -10.85 18.34
N SER A 9 0.57 -10.39 18.49
CA SER A 9 -0.50 -10.58 17.51
C SER A 9 -0.71 -9.37 16.60
N ILE A 10 0.20 -8.38 16.62
CA ILE A 10 0.02 -7.16 15.85
C ILE A 10 1.05 -7.09 14.72
N TYR A 11 0.56 -6.92 13.51
CA TYR A 11 1.38 -6.61 12.34
C TYR A 11 1.52 -5.10 12.19
N PHE A 12 2.73 -4.65 11.93
CA PHE A 12 3.03 -3.25 11.61
C PHE A 12 3.52 -3.18 10.16
N LEU A 13 2.70 -2.58 9.30
CA LEU A 13 3.07 -2.28 7.93
C LEU A 13 3.59 -0.85 7.91
N ILE A 14 4.89 -0.70 7.65
CA ILE A 14 5.59 0.57 7.75
C ILE A 14 5.95 1.02 6.33
N MET A 15 5.31 2.08 5.87
CA MET A 15 5.60 2.68 4.57
C MET A 15 6.78 3.64 4.70
N ASP A 16 7.88 3.28 4.07
CA ASP A 16 9.14 4.02 4.07
C ASP A 16 9.61 4.22 2.63
N ALA A 17 8.76 4.84 1.82
CA ALA A 17 8.98 5.09 0.41
C ALA A 17 8.74 6.58 0.10
N ASP A 18 9.49 7.46 0.80
CA ASP A 18 9.40 8.91 0.73
C ASP A 18 7.95 9.39 0.96
N GLU A 19 7.28 9.94 -0.01
CA GLU A 19 5.90 10.41 0.10
C GLU A 19 4.86 9.30 0.00
N ASN A 20 5.29 8.05 -0.12
CA ASN A 20 4.44 6.86 -0.23
C ASN A 20 3.41 6.99 -1.37
N ARG A 21 3.91 7.32 -2.56
CA ARG A 21 3.10 7.44 -3.76
C ARG A 21 2.84 6.07 -4.39
N TRP A 22 1.65 5.91 -4.92
CA TRP A 22 1.20 4.65 -5.49
C TRP A 22 1.61 4.51 -6.95
N ASN A 23 2.52 3.58 -7.21
CA ASN A 23 2.90 3.08 -8.53
C ASN A 23 2.89 1.55 -8.49
N THR A 24 3.22 0.89 -9.59
CA THR A 24 3.19 -0.58 -9.67
C THR A 24 4.09 -1.23 -8.61
N THR A 25 5.30 -0.71 -8.41
CA THR A 25 6.23 -1.26 -7.41
C THR A 25 5.66 -1.18 -6.00
N PHE A 26 5.07 -0.03 -5.65
CA PHE A 26 4.45 0.19 -4.34
C PHE A 26 3.25 -0.76 -4.13
N VAL A 27 2.35 -0.83 -5.11
CA VAL A 27 1.15 -1.69 -5.06
C VAL A 27 1.54 -3.16 -4.91
N ARG A 28 2.49 -3.63 -5.71
CA ARG A 28 2.92 -5.04 -5.67
C ARG A 28 3.58 -5.39 -4.35
N LYS A 29 4.39 -4.48 -3.81
CA LYS A 29 5.02 -4.72 -2.51
C LYS A 29 3.98 -4.83 -1.40
N LEU A 30 2.99 -3.95 -1.37
CA LEU A 30 1.89 -4.06 -0.40
C LEU A 30 1.11 -5.36 -0.57
N SER A 31 0.84 -5.77 -1.81
CA SER A 31 0.14 -7.04 -2.07
C SER A 31 0.91 -8.24 -1.52
N GLU A 32 2.23 -8.28 -1.70
CA GLU A 32 3.09 -9.32 -1.13
C GLU A 32 2.99 -9.37 0.39
N LEU A 33 3.01 -8.21 1.04
CA LEU A 33 2.94 -8.13 2.50
C LEU A 33 1.57 -8.56 3.04
N LEU A 34 0.49 -8.25 2.31
CA LEU A 34 -0.83 -8.75 2.66
C LEU A 34 -0.92 -10.27 2.50
N ASP A 35 -0.25 -10.84 1.50
CA ASP A 35 -0.15 -12.29 1.34
C ASP A 35 0.50 -12.94 2.56
N GLU A 36 1.58 -12.35 3.09
CA GLU A 36 2.22 -12.85 4.31
C GLU A 36 1.27 -12.82 5.49
N ILE A 37 0.51 -11.74 5.66
CA ILE A 37 -0.47 -11.62 6.75
C ILE A 37 -1.56 -12.70 6.61
N GLU A 38 -2.10 -12.89 5.42
CA GLU A 38 -3.16 -13.86 5.17
C GLU A 38 -2.70 -15.32 5.26
N SER A 39 -1.40 -15.57 5.20
CA SER A 39 -0.84 -16.90 5.41
C SER A 39 -0.82 -17.32 6.89
N ASP A 40 -1.04 -16.39 7.81
CA ASP A 40 -1.09 -16.62 9.25
C ASP A 40 -2.54 -16.77 9.70
N ASP A 41 -2.89 -17.94 10.19
CA ASP A 41 -4.25 -18.27 10.67
C ASP A 41 -4.52 -17.82 12.10
N GLY A 42 -3.52 -17.28 12.80
CA GLY A 42 -3.65 -16.81 14.17
C GLY A 42 -4.44 -15.52 14.29
N PRO A 43 -4.82 -15.16 15.53
CA PRO A 43 -5.45 -13.87 15.79
C PRO A 43 -4.46 -12.74 15.51
N GLY A 44 -4.97 -11.59 15.02
CA GLY A 44 -4.11 -10.48 14.72
C GLY A 44 -4.85 -9.19 14.44
N ALA A 45 -4.07 -8.14 14.27
CA ALA A 45 -4.52 -6.85 13.78
C ALA A 45 -3.39 -6.23 12.95
N LEU A 46 -3.75 -5.39 12.00
CA LEU A 46 -2.77 -4.67 11.15
C LEU A 46 -2.82 -3.18 11.47
N ILE A 47 -1.64 -2.61 11.73
CA ILE A 47 -1.47 -1.17 11.84
C ILE A 47 -0.59 -0.71 10.69
N THR A 48 -1.12 0.19 9.86
CA THR A 48 -0.38 0.81 8.74
C THR A 48 0.09 2.19 9.16
N SER A 49 1.37 2.46 8.98
CA SER A 49 2.00 3.73 9.34
C SER A 49 3.00 4.19 8.28
N SER A 50 3.44 5.42 8.40
CA SER A 50 4.44 6.03 7.52
C SER A 50 5.60 6.58 8.33
N THR A 51 6.82 6.48 7.80
CA THR A 51 8.01 7.10 8.38
C THR A 51 8.17 8.56 7.97
N ASN A 52 7.45 9.01 6.94
CA ASN A 52 7.56 10.39 6.47
C ASN A 52 6.89 11.33 7.48
N PRO A 53 7.59 12.37 7.96
CA PRO A 53 7.04 13.27 8.97
C PRO A 53 5.93 14.19 8.44
N LYS A 54 5.78 14.31 7.12
CA LYS A 54 4.81 15.19 6.47
C LYS A 54 3.66 14.42 5.83
N PHE A 55 3.95 13.27 5.21
CA PHE A 55 2.96 12.53 4.44
C PHE A 55 2.72 11.14 5.03
N PHE A 56 1.47 10.80 5.26
CA PHE A 56 1.04 9.40 5.36
C PHE A 56 1.13 8.76 3.97
N SER A 57 0.46 9.33 2.99
CA SER A 57 0.61 9.00 1.57
C SER A 57 0.15 10.17 0.70
N ASN A 58 0.94 10.51 -0.30
CA ASN A 58 0.61 11.59 -1.23
C ASN A 58 -0.22 11.12 -2.43
N GLY A 59 -0.78 9.92 -2.36
CA GLY A 59 -1.69 9.41 -3.38
C GLY A 59 -0.98 8.79 -4.58
N LEU A 60 -1.62 8.85 -5.74
CA LEU A 60 -1.08 8.27 -6.96
C LEU A 60 0.20 8.99 -7.41
N ASP A 61 1.16 8.20 -7.87
CA ASP A 61 2.38 8.72 -8.47
C ASP A 61 2.10 9.16 -9.91
N LEU A 62 1.62 10.39 -10.06
CA LEU A 62 1.15 10.90 -11.34
C LEU A 62 2.29 11.01 -12.36
N ASP A 63 3.49 11.38 -11.93
CA ASP A 63 4.64 11.47 -12.82
C ASP A 63 4.99 10.10 -13.41
N TRP A 64 4.96 9.08 -12.56
CA TRP A 64 5.19 7.70 -13.00
C TRP A 64 4.08 7.22 -13.94
N ILE A 65 2.82 7.49 -13.62
CA ILE A 65 1.66 7.06 -14.41
C ILE A 65 1.66 7.73 -15.79
N GLN A 66 2.05 8.98 -15.87
CA GLN A 66 2.03 9.76 -17.10
C GLN A 66 3.22 9.48 -18.01
N ASP A 67 4.30 8.89 -17.48
CA ASP A 67 5.49 8.61 -18.26
C ASP A 67 5.28 7.39 -19.16
N PRO A 68 5.30 7.55 -20.50
CA PRO A 68 5.09 6.44 -21.43
C PRO A 68 6.17 5.36 -21.34
N GLU A 69 7.36 5.67 -20.83
CA GLU A 69 8.42 4.67 -20.63
C GLU A 69 8.05 3.63 -19.59
N ASN A 70 7.19 3.98 -18.63
CA ASN A 70 6.67 3.04 -17.61
C ASN A 70 5.56 2.15 -18.14
N HIS A 71 5.07 2.41 -19.34
CA HIS A 71 3.96 1.69 -19.97
C HIS A 71 4.28 1.32 -21.42
N PRO A 72 5.33 0.48 -21.64
CA PRO A 72 5.80 0.19 -23.00
C PRO A 72 4.82 -0.65 -23.81
N GLU A 73 3.92 -1.36 -23.15
CA GLU A 73 2.91 -2.18 -23.81
C GLU A 73 1.54 -1.52 -23.70
N GLY A 74 0.71 -1.68 -24.73
CA GLY A 74 -0.66 -1.24 -24.70
C GLY A 74 -1.41 -1.90 -23.55
N GLY A 75 -2.14 -1.13 -22.73
CA GLY A 75 -2.89 -1.64 -21.61
C GLY A 75 -2.17 -1.69 -20.27
N SER A 76 -0.87 -1.40 -20.20
CA SER A 76 -0.12 -1.46 -18.92
C SER A 76 -0.60 -0.43 -17.88
N ARG A 77 -1.17 0.68 -18.31
CA ARG A 77 -1.84 1.62 -17.39
C ARG A 77 -3.10 1.02 -16.78
N ASP A 78 -3.85 0.28 -17.58
CA ASP A 78 -5.06 -0.41 -17.13
C ASP A 78 -4.67 -1.53 -16.14
N GLU A 79 -3.57 -2.23 -16.38
CA GLU A 79 -3.04 -3.22 -15.44
C GLU A 79 -2.73 -2.60 -14.08
N PHE A 80 -2.07 -1.45 -14.07
CA PHE A 80 -1.81 -0.72 -12.81
C PHE A 80 -3.12 -0.38 -12.10
N GLY A 81 -4.10 0.15 -12.81
CA GLY A 81 -5.40 0.50 -12.25
C GLY A 81 -6.12 -0.70 -11.65
N GLN A 82 -6.10 -1.84 -12.33
CA GLN A 82 -6.70 -3.07 -11.85
C GLN A 82 -5.99 -3.60 -10.61
N GLU A 83 -4.67 -3.64 -10.61
CA GLU A 83 -3.87 -4.05 -9.45
C GLU A 83 -4.11 -3.14 -8.24
N PHE A 84 -4.18 -1.84 -8.46
CA PHE A 84 -4.46 -0.86 -7.43
C PHE A 84 -5.85 -1.07 -6.81
N MET A 85 -6.88 -1.20 -7.64
CA MET A 85 -8.25 -1.42 -7.15
C MET A 85 -8.39 -2.76 -6.43
N HIS A 86 -7.71 -3.79 -6.93
CA HIS A 86 -7.69 -5.09 -6.27
C HIS A 86 -7.06 -4.99 -4.86
N LEU A 87 -5.96 -4.28 -4.73
CA LEU A 87 -5.31 -4.05 -3.45
C LEU A 87 -6.22 -3.30 -2.47
N MET A 88 -6.93 -2.28 -2.95
CA MET A 88 -7.88 -1.54 -2.11
C MET A 88 -8.97 -2.47 -1.56
N GLY A 89 -9.50 -3.35 -2.41
CA GLY A 89 -10.45 -4.37 -1.99
C GLY A 89 -9.89 -5.32 -0.93
N ARG A 90 -8.62 -5.70 -1.05
CA ARG A 90 -7.96 -6.58 -0.08
C ARG A 90 -7.86 -5.95 1.31
N PHE A 91 -7.57 -4.65 1.40
CA PHE A 91 -7.57 -3.96 2.69
C PHE A 91 -8.94 -4.01 3.38
N ILE A 92 -10.01 -3.88 2.60
CA ILE A 92 -11.39 -3.92 3.13
C ILE A 92 -11.78 -5.33 3.58
N THR A 93 -11.32 -6.35 2.86
CA THR A 93 -11.71 -7.75 3.09
C THR A 93 -10.67 -8.56 3.85
N LEU A 94 -9.65 -7.90 4.40
CA LEU A 94 -8.60 -8.57 5.15
C LEU A 94 -9.20 -9.34 6.34
N SER A 95 -8.70 -10.54 6.61
CA SER A 95 -9.23 -11.44 7.65
C SER A 95 -9.02 -10.94 9.08
N ILE A 96 -8.21 -9.91 9.28
CA ILE A 96 -7.94 -9.30 10.58
C ILE A 96 -8.30 -7.81 10.54
N PRO A 97 -8.62 -7.20 11.69
CA PRO A 97 -8.85 -5.75 11.76
C PRO A 97 -7.65 -4.95 11.29
N THR A 98 -7.92 -3.85 10.59
CA THR A 98 -6.86 -2.95 10.10
C THR A 98 -7.13 -1.51 10.56
N VAL A 99 -6.06 -0.85 10.96
CA VAL A 99 -6.06 0.54 11.44
C VAL A 99 -4.94 1.29 10.74
N CYS A 100 -5.21 2.52 10.31
CA CYS A 100 -4.19 3.41 9.79
C CYS A 100 -3.80 4.45 10.84
N ALA A 101 -2.53 4.48 11.22
CA ALA A 101 -1.98 5.51 12.09
C ALA A 101 -1.56 6.71 11.22
N ILE A 102 -2.52 7.55 10.88
CA ILE A 102 -2.31 8.67 9.95
C ILE A 102 -1.56 9.79 10.67
N ASN A 103 -0.28 9.93 10.36
CA ASN A 103 0.62 10.88 11.01
C ASN A 103 0.88 12.15 10.19
N GLY A 104 0.26 12.30 9.04
CA GLY A 104 0.48 13.43 8.14
C GLY A 104 -0.57 13.48 7.04
N HIS A 105 -0.25 14.20 5.97
CA HIS A 105 -1.17 14.35 4.84
C HIS A 105 -1.49 13.01 4.18
N ALA A 106 -2.76 12.81 3.89
CA ALA A 106 -3.27 11.64 3.15
C ALA A 106 -4.15 12.17 2.00
N PHE A 107 -3.56 12.29 0.81
CA PHE A 107 -4.22 12.87 -0.36
C PHE A 107 -4.67 11.79 -1.35
N GLY A 108 -5.82 12.03 -1.99
CA GLY A 108 -6.31 11.17 -3.05
C GLY A 108 -6.35 9.69 -2.64
N ALA A 109 -5.65 8.85 -3.38
CA ALA A 109 -5.52 7.42 -3.06
C ALA A 109 -4.92 7.16 -1.69
N GLY A 110 -4.11 8.08 -1.16
CA GLY A 110 -3.56 7.97 0.19
C GLY A 110 -4.60 8.00 1.29
N PHE A 111 -5.76 8.58 1.03
CA PHE A 111 -6.89 8.62 1.95
C PHE A 111 -7.75 7.34 1.88
N MET A 112 -7.74 6.65 0.76
CA MET A 112 -8.53 5.44 0.54
C MET A 112 -8.06 4.28 1.42
#